data_3d5a2eaacd090e73c2dcf52e8d1ace82
#
_entry.id   3d5a2eaacd090e73c2dcf52e8d1ace82
#
_cell.length_a   1.000
_cell.length_b   1.000
_cell.length_c   1.000
_cell.angle_alpha   90.00
_cell.angle_beta   90.00
_cell.angle_gamma   90.00
#
_symmetry.space_group_name_H-M   'P 1'
#
loop_
_entity.id
_entity.type
_entity.pdbx_description
1 polymer ?
#
loop_
_entity_poly.entity_id
_entity_poly.type
_entity_poly.pdbx_seq_one_letter_code
_entity_poly.pdbx_strand_id
1 'polypeptide(L)'
;KRKDGDGRFFLNGTPVFINGVCEYEHQFGQSHAFSREQVAARAKQIRAAGFNAFRDAHQPHHLDYQTYWDKEGILFWTQFSAHVWYDTPEFRDNFKKLLRQWVKERRNSPSVVMWGLQNESTLPREFAEECTAIIREMDPTAHHMRIITTCNGGEGTDWNVVQNWSGTYGGDVERYGEELSRPNQLLNGEYGAWRSIGLHTEPAAFDPKGVWSESRICLLYTSPSP
;
A
#
# COMPACT_ATOMS: atom_id res chain seq x y z
N LYS A 1 -9.46 -14.70 4.03
CA LYS A 1 -10.13 -13.59 3.37
C LYS A 1 -11.04 -14.10 2.30
N ARG A 2 -12.25 -13.66 2.32
CA ARG A 2 -13.21 -14.00 1.28
C ARG A 2 -13.66 -12.70 0.63
N LYS A 3 -13.59 -12.65 -0.68
CA LYS A 3 -14.29 -11.70 -1.51
C LYS A 3 -15.63 -12.35 -1.82
N ASP A 4 -16.72 -11.78 -1.37
CA ASP A 4 -18.05 -12.18 -1.85
C ASP A 4 -18.36 -11.52 -3.21
N GLY A 5 -19.49 -11.87 -3.79
CA GLY A 5 -19.96 -11.29 -5.04
C GLY A 5 -20.19 -9.77 -4.97
N ASP A 6 -20.33 -9.23 -3.77
CA ASP A 6 -20.56 -7.79 -3.53
C ASP A 6 -19.24 -7.03 -3.28
N GLY A 7 -18.09 -7.71 -3.32
CA GLY A 7 -16.80 -7.07 -3.21
C GLY A 7 -16.34 -6.69 -1.81
N ARG A 8 -16.92 -7.25 -0.76
CA ARG A 8 -16.52 -6.99 0.62
C ARG A 8 -15.30 -7.82 1.03
N PHE A 9 -14.47 -7.24 1.91
CA PHE A 9 -13.41 -7.95 2.59
C PHE A 9 -13.92 -8.56 3.90
N PHE A 10 -13.39 -9.72 4.25
CA PHE A 10 -13.71 -10.41 5.49
C PHE A 10 -12.45 -10.74 6.28
N LEU A 11 -12.47 -10.45 7.56
CA LEU A 11 -11.44 -10.86 8.51
C LEU A 11 -12.09 -11.83 9.49
N ASN A 12 -11.63 -13.09 9.50
CA ASN A 12 -12.17 -14.15 10.36
C ASN A 12 -13.71 -14.27 10.29
N GLY A 13 -14.25 -14.14 9.08
CA GLY A 13 -15.69 -14.25 8.83
C GLY A 13 -16.51 -12.98 9.07
N THR A 14 -15.90 -11.93 9.60
CA THR A 14 -16.55 -10.63 9.82
C THR A 14 -16.21 -9.66 8.69
N PRO A 15 -17.19 -8.96 8.10
CA PRO A 15 -16.91 -7.92 7.13
C PRO A 15 -16.02 -6.84 7.72
N VAL A 16 -15.04 -6.39 6.95
CA VAL A 16 -14.12 -5.31 7.35
C VAL A 16 -14.00 -4.29 6.22
N PHE A 17 -14.09 -3.02 6.59
CA PHE A 17 -13.72 -1.92 5.72
C PHE A 17 -12.24 -1.63 5.93
N ILE A 18 -11.46 -1.59 4.84
CA ILE A 18 -10.04 -1.28 4.89
C ILE A 18 -9.87 0.22 4.78
N ASN A 19 -9.44 0.85 5.86
CA ASN A 19 -9.09 2.26 5.93
C ASN A 19 -7.63 2.36 6.35
N GLY A 20 -6.75 2.71 5.41
CA GLY A 20 -5.32 2.58 5.60
C GLY A 20 -4.51 3.81 5.24
N VAL A 21 -3.26 3.77 5.63
CA VAL A 21 -2.22 4.71 5.23
C VAL A 21 -1.15 3.99 4.44
N CYS A 22 -0.52 4.72 3.53
CA CYS A 22 0.61 4.28 2.74
C CYS A 22 1.77 5.24 3.03
N GLU A 23 2.90 4.74 3.50
CA GLU A 23 4.01 5.59 3.90
C GLU A 23 5.34 5.03 3.43
N TYR A 24 6.27 5.94 3.10
CA TYR A 24 7.68 5.60 2.96
C TYR A 24 8.29 5.27 4.32
N GLU A 25 9.30 4.39 4.33
CA GLU A 25 10.02 4.04 5.55
C GLU A 25 10.99 5.15 5.94
N HIS A 26 10.46 6.23 6.52
CA HIS A 26 11.29 7.27 7.12
C HIS A 26 10.55 7.98 8.24
N GLN A 27 11.31 8.54 9.17
CA GLN A 27 10.78 9.36 10.26
C GLN A 27 11.22 10.80 10.07
N PHE A 28 10.32 11.72 10.37
CA PHE A 28 10.59 13.15 10.25
C PHE A 28 11.85 13.55 11.01
N GLY A 29 12.78 14.21 10.33
CA GLY A 29 14.04 14.66 10.89
C GLY A 29 15.12 13.59 11.05
N GLN A 30 14.80 12.31 10.83
CA GLN A 30 15.74 11.21 11.05
C GLN A 30 15.88 10.25 9.84
N SER A 31 15.09 10.45 8.80
CA SER A 31 15.07 9.56 7.64
C SER A 31 14.89 8.10 8.06
N HIS A 32 15.81 7.22 7.69
CA HIS A 32 15.78 5.80 8.06
C HIS A 32 16.47 5.48 9.41
N ALA A 33 17.01 6.48 10.10
CA ALA A 33 17.66 6.30 11.41
C ALA A 33 16.64 6.42 12.55
N PHE A 34 15.69 5.53 12.63
CA PHE A 34 14.63 5.50 13.64
C PHE A 34 14.83 4.37 14.66
N SER A 35 14.23 4.54 15.84
CA SER A 35 14.22 3.54 16.89
C SER A 35 12.95 2.69 16.88
N ARG A 36 12.99 1.56 17.58
CA ARG A 36 11.80 0.69 17.79
C ARG A 36 10.65 1.43 18.47
N GLU A 37 10.97 2.32 19.40
CA GLU A 37 10.00 3.13 20.13
C GLU A 37 9.26 4.11 19.19
N GLN A 38 9.96 4.63 18.19
CA GLN A 38 9.35 5.49 17.17
C GLN A 38 8.39 4.70 16.28
N VAL A 39 8.76 3.47 15.88
CA VAL A 39 7.85 2.58 15.15
C VAL A 39 6.63 2.21 15.99
N ALA A 40 6.85 1.90 17.28
CA ALA A 40 5.75 1.63 18.23
C ALA A 40 4.81 2.83 18.39
N ALA A 41 5.37 4.03 18.50
CA ALA A 41 4.58 5.27 18.59
C ALA A 41 3.76 5.49 17.31
N ARG A 42 4.37 5.22 16.13
CA ARG A 42 3.69 5.33 14.84
C ARG A 42 2.49 4.38 14.74
N ALA A 43 2.64 3.13 15.16
CA ALA A 43 1.53 2.18 15.21
C ALA A 43 0.34 2.70 16.02
N LYS A 44 0.63 3.25 17.20
CA LYS A 44 -0.40 3.85 18.07
C LYS A 44 -1.05 5.09 17.44
N GLN A 45 -0.28 5.94 16.77
CA GLN A 45 -0.81 7.11 16.07
C GLN A 45 -1.76 6.72 14.95
N ILE A 46 -1.40 5.73 14.13
CA ILE A 46 -2.23 5.20 13.06
C ILE A 46 -3.57 4.68 13.62
N ARG A 47 -3.52 3.89 14.70
CA ARG A 47 -4.73 3.40 15.37
C ARG A 47 -5.57 4.52 15.98
N ALA A 48 -4.93 5.46 16.66
CA ALA A 48 -5.63 6.60 17.28
C ALA A 48 -6.31 7.51 16.25
N ALA A 49 -5.74 7.60 15.04
CA ALA A 49 -6.36 8.33 13.92
C ALA A 49 -7.51 7.57 13.24
N GLY A 50 -7.84 6.34 13.70
CA GLY A 50 -8.95 5.55 13.18
C GLY A 50 -8.60 4.65 11.98
N PHE A 51 -7.34 4.59 11.58
CA PHE A 51 -6.92 3.67 10.53
C PHE A 51 -6.75 2.25 11.06
N ASN A 52 -7.00 1.28 10.19
CA ASN A 52 -6.88 -0.15 10.50
C ASN A 52 -5.94 -0.91 9.57
N ALA A 53 -5.34 -0.24 8.60
CA ALA A 53 -4.46 -0.85 7.64
C ALA A 53 -3.24 0.02 7.34
N PHE A 54 -2.17 -0.63 6.91
CA PHE A 54 -0.92 0.01 6.49
C PHE A 54 -0.39 -0.67 5.24
N ARG A 55 0.15 0.12 4.31
CA ARG A 55 0.85 -0.38 3.14
C ARG A 55 2.29 0.14 3.12
N ASP A 56 3.25 -0.76 2.92
CA ASP A 56 4.64 -0.38 2.63
C ASP A 56 4.71 0.42 1.33
N ALA A 57 5.23 1.63 1.38
CA ALA A 57 5.54 2.40 0.20
C ALA A 57 7.05 2.63 0.12
N HIS A 58 7.77 2.17 -0.87
CA HIS A 58 7.36 1.18 -1.86
C HIS A 58 8.42 0.09 -1.88
N GLN A 59 8.73 -0.39 -0.69
CA GLN A 59 9.76 -1.39 -0.41
C GLN A 59 9.46 -2.08 0.91
N PRO A 60 10.07 -3.26 1.19
CA PRO A 60 9.90 -3.89 2.48
C PRO A 60 10.42 -2.99 3.60
N HIS A 61 9.56 -2.63 4.54
CA HIS A 61 9.96 -1.90 5.74
C HIS A 61 10.66 -2.82 6.74
N HIS A 62 11.37 -2.24 7.69
CA HIS A 62 12.06 -2.95 8.75
C HIS A 62 11.10 -3.88 9.52
N LEU A 63 11.60 -5.02 10.00
CA LEU A 63 10.77 -6.04 10.65
C LEU A 63 10.08 -5.56 11.94
N ASP A 64 10.58 -4.50 12.56
CA ASP A 64 9.90 -3.90 13.70
C ASP A 64 8.49 -3.38 13.34
N TYR A 65 8.26 -2.93 12.10
CA TYR A 65 6.94 -2.51 11.65
C TYR A 65 5.93 -3.65 11.79
N GLN A 66 6.20 -4.83 11.22
CA GLN A 66 5.27 -5.95 11.36
C GLN A 66 5.06 -6.36 12.82
N THR A 67 6.09 -6.29 13.66
CA THR A 67 5.97 -6.59 15.09
C THR A 67 4.96 -5.70 15.79
N TYR A 68 4.94 -4.42 15.45
CA TYR A 68 4.00 -3.47 16.05
C TYR A 68 2.64 -3.48 15.35
N TRP A 69 2.59 -3.76 14.04
CA TRP A 69 1.32 -4.00 13.36
C TRP A 69 0.59 -5.23 13.94
N ASP A 70 1.32 -6.30 14.23
CA ASP A 70 0.77 -7.49 14.89
C ASP A 70 0.19 -7.16 16.27
N LYS A 71 0.89 -6.35 17.06
CA LYS A 71 0.45 -5.94 18.41
C LYS A 71 -0.76 -5.03 18.41
N GLU A 72 -0.80 -4.07 17.51
CA GLU A 72 -1.86 -3.05 17.43
C GLU A 72 -3.04 -3.49 16.54
N GLY A 73 -2.97 -4.65 15.92
CA GLY A 73 -4.02 -5.17 15.03
C GLY A 73 -4.20 -4.36 13.76
N ILE A 74 -3.10 -3.88 13.18
CA ILE A 74 -3.10 -3.15 11.90
C ILE A 74 -2.96 -4.17 10.77
N LEU A 75 -3.89 -4.18 9.83
CA LEU A 75 -3.83 -5.01 8.64
C LEU A 75 -2.67 -4.55 7.75
N PHE A 76 -1.80 -5.48 7.35
CA PHE A 76 -0.57 -5.13 6.68
C PHE A 76 -0.55 -5.61 5.23
N TRP A 77 -0.49 -4.67 4.32
CA TRP A 77 -0.15 -4.89 2.93
C TRP A 77 1.35 -4.65 2.75
N THR A 78 2.13 -5.68 2.99
CA THR A 78 3.59 -5.58 2.79
C THR A 78 3.93 -5.59 1.31
N GLN A 79 4.87 -4.75 0.90
CA GLN A 79 5.27 -4.61 -0.49
C GLN A 79 6.74 -4.97 -0.68
N PHE A 80 7.05 -5.70 -1.76
CA PHE A 80 8.40 -6.18 -2.03
C PHE A 80 9.23 -5.19 -2.85
N SER A 81 8.68 -4.70 -3.96
CA SER A 81 9.46 -3.91 -4.91
C SER A 81 8.65 -2.72 -5.44
N ALA A 82 9.36 -1.64 -5.73
CA ALA A 82 8.85 -0.50 -6.49
C ALA A 82 9.56 -0.41 -7.83
N HIS A 83 8.87 0.13 -8.83
CA HIS A 83 9.43 0.62 -10.09
C HIS A 83 10.50 -0.28 -10.72
N VAL A 84 10.12 -1.49 -11.11
CA VAL A 84 11.03 -2.41 -11.80
C VAL A 84 11.15 -2.00 -13.27
N TRP A 85 12.37 -1.64 -13.68
CA TRP A 85 12.65 -1.12 -15.02
C TRP A 85 13.53 -2.03 -15.86
N TYR A 86 14.19 -3.01 -15.23
CA TYR A 86 15.16 -3.88 -15.90
C TYR A 86 14.71 -5.34 -15.77
N ASP A 87 14.84 -6.06 -16.88
CA ASP A 87 14.51 -7.47 -16.97
C ASP A 87 15.67 -8.22 -17.63
N THR A 88 16.62 -8.66 -16.80
CA THR A 88 17.71 -9.55 -17.20
C THR A 88 17.65 -10.86 -16.41
N PRO A 89 18.28 -11.94 -16.91
CA PRO A 89 18.34 -13.19 -16.15
C PRO A 89 18.91 -13.02 -14.75
N GLU A 90 19.97 -12.24 -14.59
CA GLU A 90 20.60 -11.96 -13.30
C GLU A 90 19.67 -11.19 -12.36
N PHE A 91 18.92 -10.22 -12.91
CA PHE A 91 17.87 -9.52 -12.14
C PHE A 91 16.81 -10.50 -11.66
N ARG A 92 16.28 -11.35 -12.53
CA ARG A 92 15.24 -12.33 -12.18
C ARG A 92 15.70 -13.29 -11.09
N ASP A 93 16.92 -13.80 -11.19
CA ASP A 93 17.48 -14.73 -10.19
C ASP A 93 17.66 -14.04 -8.82
N ASN A 94 18.21 -12.82 -8.82
CA ASN A 94 18.37 -12.06 -7.58
C ASN A 94 17.01 -11.67 -6.98
N PHE A 95 16.06 -11.24 -7.81
CA PHE A 95 14.70 -10.91 -7.39
C PHE A 95 14.04 -12.11 -6.68
N LYS A 96 14.09 -13.30 -7.28
CA LYS A 96 13.52 -14.53 -6.68
C LYS A 96 14.21 -14.92 -5.37
N LYS A 97 15.52 -14.76 -5.29
CA LYS A 97 16.29 -15.02 -4.06
C LYS A 97 15.83 -14.10 -2.93
N LEU A 98 15.74 -12.80 -3.18
CA LEU A 98 15.30 -11.81 -2.20
C LEU A 98 13.82 -11.97 -1.85
N LEU A 99 12.98 -12.31 -2.84
CA LEU A 99 11.55 -12.61 -2.63
C LEU A 99 11.37 -13.77 -1.64
N ARG A 100 12.12 -14.85 -1.78
CA ARG A 100 12.07 -15.99 -0.84
C ARG A 100 12.45 -15.57 0.57
N GLN A 101 13.48 -14.73 0.72
CA GLN A 101 13.87 -14.21 2.02
C GLN A 101 12.76 -13.34 2.63
N TRP A 102 12.22 -12.40 1.86
CA TRP A 102 11.15 -11.50 2.29
C TRP A 102 9.90 -12.26 2.76
N VAL A 103 9.47 -13.29 2.02
CA VAL A 103 8.34 -14.14 2.42
C VAL A 103 8.66 -14.91 3.69
N LYS A 104 9.86 -15.50 3.79
CA LYS A 104 10.30 -16.25 4.97
C LYS A 104 10.25 -15.41 6.24
N GLU A 105 10.63 -14.14 6.16
CA GLU A 105 10.67 -13.21 7.29
C GLU A 105 9.27 -12.78 7.76
N ARG A 106 8.29 -12.76 6.84
CA ARG A 106 6.98 -12.12 7.09
C ARG A 106 5.80 -13.07 7.14
N ARG A 107 5.90 -14.28 6.61
CA ARG A 107 4.76 -15.21 6.49
C ARG A 107 4.08 -15.58 7.81
N ASN A 108 4.81 -15.51 8.93
CA ASN A 108 4.28 -15.84 10.25
C ASN A 108 3.64 -14.63 10.96
N SER A 109 3.71 -13.44 10.38
CA SER A 109 3.04 -12.26 10.92
C SER A 109 1.53 -12.32 10.65
N PRO A 110 0.67 -12.33 11.68
CA PRO A 110 -0.79 -12.38 11.49
C PRO A 110 -1.35 -11.10 10.87
N SER A 111 -0.67 -9.97 10.99
CA SER A 111 -1.11 -8.72 10.36
C SER A 111 -0.92 -8.73 8.85
N VAL A 112 0.01 -9.48 8.30
CA VAL A 112 0.19 -9.59 6.84
C VAL A 112 -1.06 -10.18 6.21
N VAL A 113 -1.74 -9.38 5.43
CA VAL A 113 -3.01 -9.74 4.77
C VAL A 113 -2.92 -9.70 3.27
N MET A 114 -1.96 -8.93 2.72
CA MET A 114 -1.67 -8.85 1.31
C MET A 114 -0.17 -8.87 1.05
N TRP A 115 0.22 -9.61 0.03
CA TRP A 115 1.56 -9.64 -0.52
C TRP A 115 1.60 -8.74 -1.76
N GLY A 116 2.26 -7.59 -1.66
CA GLY A 116 2.46 -6.67 -2.78
C GLY A 116 3.73 -7.02 -3.55
N LEU A 117 3.61 -7.50 -4.79
CA LEU A 117 4.77 -7.89 -5.57
C LEU A 117 5.53 -6.69 -6.12
N GLN A 118 4.79 -5.68 -6.60
CA GLN A 118 5.38 -4.47 -7.22
C GLN A 118 4.44 -3.27 -7.13
N ASN A 119 5.02 -2.08 -7.32
CA ASN A 119 4.30 -0.81 -7.45
C ASN A 119 4.68 -0.11 -8.76
N GLU A 120 3.67 0.34 -9.52
CA GLU A 120 3.83 1.17 -10.73
C GLU A 120 4.88 0.63 -11.71
N SER A 121 4.87 -0.65 -11.93
CA SER A 121 5.92 -1.38 -12.61
C SER A 121 5.30 -2.37 -13.57
N THR A 122 6.06 -2.82 -14.54
CA THR A 122 5.61 -3.74 -15.60
C THR A 122 6.49 -4.97 -15.64
N LEU A 123 6.52 -5.75 -14.54
CA LEU A 123 7.12 -7.08 -14.63
C LEU A 123 6.42 -7.89 -15.72
N PRO A 124 7.15 -8.64 -16.55
CA PRO A 124 6.55 -9.57 -17.48
C PRO A 124 5.59 -10.51 -16.75
N ARG A 125 4.43 -10.74 -17.35
CA ARG A 125 3.37 -11.54 -16.75
C ARG A 125 3.84 -12.92 -16.29
N GLU A 126 4.59 -13.61 -17.12
CA GLU A 126 5.13 -14.94 -16.80
C GLU A 126 6.07 -14.92 -15.61
N PHE A 127 6.85 -13.84 -15.43
CA PHE A 127 7.73 -13.68 -14.28
C PHE A 127 6.94 -13.33 -13.01
N ALA A 128 5.90 -12.53 -13.11
CA ALA A 128 5.01 -12.25 -12.00
C ALA A 128 4.24 -13.51 -11.56
N GLU A 129 3.82 -14.36 -12.50
CA GLU A 129 3.20 -15.67 -12.22
C GLU A 129 4.18 -16.61 -11.51
N GLU A 130 5.45 -16.65 -11.93
CA GLU A 130 6.51 -17.41 -11.25
C GLU A 130 6.72 -16.92 -9.81
N CYS A 131 6.81 -15.60 -9.60
CA CYS A 131 6.93 -15.01 -8.27
C CYS A 131 5.71 -15.29 -7.40
N THR A 132 4.53 -15.25 -7.96
CA THR A 132 3.26 -15.60 -7.30
C THR A 132 3.27 -17.06 -6.84
N ALA A 133 3.75 -17.97 -7.68
CA ALA A 133 3.90 -19.39 -7.33
C ALA A 133 4.89 -19.57 -6.16
N ILE A 134 6.02 -18.86 -6.17
CA ILE A 134 7.00 -18.87 -5.08
C ILE A 134 6.36 -18.42 -3.76
N ILE A 135 5.60 -17.33 -3.77
CA ILE A 135 4.93 -16.83 -2.56
C ILE A 135 3.98 -17.91 -2.01
N ARG A 136 3.18 -18.56 -2.86
CA ARG A 136 2.24 -19.61 -2.47
C ARG A 136 2.91 -20.88 -1.97
N GLU A 137 4.04 -21.26 -2.56
CA GLU A 137 4.86 -22.37 -2.07
C GLU A 137 5.34 -22.12 -0.63
N MET A 138 5.80 -20.90 -0.35
CA MET A 138 6.40 -20.54 0.93
C MET A 138 5.37 -20.12 1.98
N ASP A 139 4.23 -19.59 1.57
CA ASP A 139 3.09 -19.23 2.40
C ASP A 139 1.81 -19.89 1.87
N PRO A 140 1.49 -21.10 2.33
CA PRO A 140 0.27 -21.80 1.88
C PRO A 140 -1.03 -21.03 2.15
N THR A 141 -1.04 -20.08 3.07
CA THR A 141 -2.21 -19.22 3.32
C THR A 141 -2.51 -18.29 2.15
N ALA A 142 -1.53 -18.03 1.28
CA ALA A 142 -1.70 -17.23 0.08
C ALA A 142 -2.53 -17.93 -1.02
N HIS A 143 -2.91 -19.20 -0.83
CA HIS A 143 -3.86 -19.88 -1.75
C HIS A 143 -5.31 -19.46 -1.50
N HIS A 144 -5.69 -19.06 -0.27
CA HIS A 144 -7.12 -18.82 0.04
C HIS A 144 -7.36 -17.67 1.02
N MET A 145 -6.34 -17.22 1.74
CA MET A 145 -6.51 -16.24 2.82
C MET A 145 -5.82 -14.92 2.55
N ARG A 146 -4.59 -14.95 2.08
CA ARG A 146 -3.80 -13.77 1.71
C ARG A 146 -3.84 -13.54 0.21
N ILE A 147 -3.98 -12.30 -0.19
CA ILE A 147 -4.05 -11.92 -1.60
C ILE A 147 -2.66 -11.51 -2.06
N ILE A 148 -2.26 -11.92 -3.24
CA ILE A 148 -1.05 -11.46 -3.90
C ILE A 148 -1.44 -10.41 -4.92
N THR A 149 -0.79 -9.23 -4.85
CA THR A 149 -1.19 -8.06 -5.64
C THR A 149 -0.02 -7.44 -6.37
N THR A 150 -0.35 -6.76 -7.46
CA THR A 150 0.40 -5.63 -7.97
C THR A 150 -0.32 -4.35 -7.60
N CYS A 151 0.30 -3.19 -7.77
CA CYS A 151 -0.36 -1.91 -7.59
C CYS A 151 -0.06 -0.99 -8.76
N ASN A 152 -1.12 -0.57 -9.45
CA ASN A 152 -1.10 0.35 -10.59
C ASN A 152 -0.13 -0.08 -11.71
N GLY A 153 -0.20 -1.34 -12.08
CA GLY A 153 0.54 -1.91 -13.19
C GLY A 153 0.88 -3.39 -12.99
N GLY A 154 1.08 -4.07 -14.10
CA GLY A 154 1.44 -5.48 -14.17
C GLY A 154 0.27 -6.45 -14.02
N GLU A 155 0.49 -7.64 -14.55
CA GLU A 155 -0.41 -8.80 -14.50
C GLU A 155 0.34 -9.98 -13.87
N GLY A 156 -0.34 -11.11 -13.67
CA GLY A 156 0.28 -12.36 -13.18
C GLY A 156 0.18 -12.55 -11.67
N THR A 157 -0.61 -11.70 -10.98
CA THR A 157 -0.99 -11.85 -9.57
C THR A 157 -2.51 -12.02 -9.46
N ASP A 158 -3.01 -12.17 -8.22
CA ASP A 158 -4.45 -12.32 -8.00
C ASP A 158 -5.22 -11.04 -8.34
N TRP A 159 -4.58 -9.89 -8.17
CA TRP A 159 -5.23 -8.61 -8.36
C TRP A 159 -4.25 -7.46 -8.59
N ASN A 160 -4.48 -6.69 -9.66
CA ASN A 160 -3.85 -5.40 -9.84
C ASN A 160 -4.71 -4.33 -9.16
N VAL A 161 -4.26 -3.84 -8.01
CA VAL A 161 -4.92 -2.78 -7.27
C VAL A 161 -4.62 -1.45 -7.94
N VAL A 162 -5.64 -0.69 -8.28
CA VAL A 162 -5.50 0.61 -8.92
C VAL A 162 -5.22 1.73 -7.91
N GLN A 163 -4.69 2.84 -8.40
CA GLN A 163 -4.52 4.09 -7.67
C GLN A 163 -5.52 5.12 -8.22
N ASN A 164 -5.88 6.09 -7.39
CA ASN A 164 -6.68 7.23 -7.80
C ASN A 164 -6.08 8.54 -7.28
N TRP A 165 -5.50 9.28 -8.17
CA TRP A 165 -4.83 10.55 -7.89
C TRP A 165 -5.67 11.78 -8.26
N SER A 166 -6.97 11.60 -8.48
CA SER A 166 -7.89 12.69 -8.78
C SER A 166 -7.84 13.75 -7.69
N GLY A 167 -7.61 14.98 -8.12
CA GLY A 167 -7.44 16.09 -7.21
C GLY A 167 -6.06 16.24 -6.58
N THR A 168 -5.12 15.31 -6.79
CA THR A 168 -3.75 15.44 -6.30
C THR A 168 -2.76 15.80 -7.41
N TYR A 169 -2.69 15.00 -8.48
CA TYR A 169 -1.81 15.28 -9.62
C TYR A 169 -2.57 15.77 -10.87
N GLY A 170 -3.88 15.72 -10.84
CA GLY A 170 -4.76 16.13 -11.91
C GLY A 170 -6.20 15.76 -11.59
N GLY A 171 -7.13 16.02 -12.52
CA GLY A 171 -8.52 15.71 -12.34
C GLY A 171 -9.24 16.61 -11.32
N ASP A 172 -10.42 16.19 -10.92
CA ASP A 172 -11.29 16.91 -10.01
C ASP A 172 -11.57 16.08 -8.77
N VAL A 173 -11.23 16.61 -7.60
CA VAL A 173 -11.43 15.93 -6.32
C VAL A 173 -12.93 15.68 -6.03
N GLU A 174 -13.81 16.53 -6.51
CA GLU A 174 -15.27 16.37 -6.34
C GLU A 174 -15.80 15.16 -7.14
N ARG A 175 -15.09 14.76 -8.18
CA ARG A 175 -15.39 13.59 -9.00
C ARG A 175 -14.67 12.31 -8.57
N TYR A 176 -13.95 12.35 -7.45
CA TYR A 176 -13.20 11.20 -6.94
C TYR A 176 -14.07 9.95 -6.80
N GLY A 177 -15.27 10.09 -6.25
CA GLY A 177 -16.21 8.99 -6.09
C GLY A 177 -16.72 8.39 -7.40
N GLU A 178 -16.84 9.20 -8.46
CA GLU A 178 -17.25 8.71 -9.78
C GLU A 178 -16.20 7.82 -10.43
N GLU A 179 -14.92 8.12 -10.21
CA GLU A 179 -13.80 7.30 -10.71
C GLU A 179 -13.68 5.98 -9.96
N LEU A 180 -14.09 5.94 -8.70
CA LEU A 180 -14.14 4.72 -7.88
C LEU A 180 -15.31 3.81 -8.23
N SER A 181 -16.31 4.30 -8.93
CA SER A 181 -17.52 3.55 -9.30
C SER A 181 -17.29 2.51 -10.39
N ARG A 182 -16.06 2.29 -10.82
CA ARG A 182 -15.72 1.20 -11.76
C ARG A 182 -16.07 -0.17 -11.15
N PRO A 183 -16.79 -1.04 -11.87
CA PRO A 183 -17.45 -2.23 -11.32
C PRO A 183 -16.57 -3.24 -10.60
N ASN A 184 -15.25 -3.11 -10.62
CA ASN A 184 -14.31 -4.07 -10.03
C ASN A 184 -13.27 -3.44 -9.09
N GLN A 185 -13.45 -2.17 -8.72
CA GLN A 185 -12.51 -1.50 -7.84
C GLN A 185 -12.95 -1.64 -6.39
N LEU A 186 -12.40 -2.62 -5.69
CA LEU A 186 -12.72 -2.92 -4.28
C LEU A 186 -11.78 -2.26 -3.30
N LEU A 187 -10.61 -1.82 -3.75
CA LEU A 187 -9.59 -1.19 -2.97
C LEU A 187 -8.87 -0.18 -3.84
N ASN A 188 -8.70 1.02 -3.34
CA ASN A 188 -7.80 2.00 -3.90
C ASN A 188 -6.45 1.88 -3.19
N GLY A 189 -5.39 1.63 -3.95
CA GLY A 189 -4.05 1.40 -3.41
C GLY A 189 -3.37 2.66 -2.93
N GLU A 190 -3.69 3.79 -3.57
CA GLU A 190 -3.15 5.11 -3.24
C GLU A 190 -4.10 6.22 -3.66
N TYR A 191 -4.27 7.20 -2.78
CA TYR A 191 -4.97 8.45 -3.05
C TYR A 191 -4.47 9.53 -2.09
N GLY A 192 -4.60 10.79 -2.47
CA GLY A 192 -4.24 11.92 -1.64
C GLY A 192 -2.79 11.87 -1.16
N ALA A 193 -1.94 12.78 -1.59
CA ALA A 193 -0.55 12.81 -1.13
C ALA A 193 -0.27 14.06 -0.33
N TRP A 194 0.40 13.89 0.79
CA TRP A 194 1.01 14.97 1.53
C TRP A 194 2.52 14.88 1.40
N ARG A 195 3.15 15.89 0.81
CA ARG A 195 4.59 15.82 0.53
C ARG A 195 5.48 16.30 1.63
N SER A 196 5.07 17.27 2.45
CA SER A 196 5.95 17.77 3.49
C SER A 196 5.21 18.58 4.52
N ILE A 197 5.53 18.32 5.78
CA ILE A 197 5.22 19.21 6.88
C ILE A 197 6.08 20.46 6.71
N GLY A 198 5.45 21.63 6.69
CA GLY A 198 6.16 22.92 6.62
C GLY A 198 6.44 23.47 5.22
N LEU A 199 6.05 22.80 4.16
CA LEU A 199 5.94 23.45 2.85
C LEU A 199 4.61 24.21 2.79
N HIS A 200 4.66 25.45 3.25
CA HIS A 200 3.56 26.39 3.04
C HIS A 200 3.62 26.89 1.60
N THR A 201 2.66 26.48 0.81
CA THR A 201 2.44 27.10 -0.51
C THR A 201 1.45 28.25 -0.31
N GLU A 202 1.93 29.46 -0.48
CA GLU A 202 1.05 30.64 -0.50
C GLU A 202 0.10 30.52 -1.69
N PRO A 203 -1.21 30.38 -1.47
CA PRO A 203 -2.17 30.23 -2.56
C PRO A 203 -2.13 31.35 -3.59
N ALA A 204 -1.76 32.56 -3.16
CA ALA A 204 -1.66 33.74 -4.01
C ALA A 204 -0.42 33.73 -4.94
N ALA A 205 0.64 33.04 -4.57
CA ALA A 205 1.89 32.96 -5.32
C ALA A 205 1.89 31.79 -6.34
N PHE A 206 1.05 30.79 -6.08
CA PHE A 206 0.86 29.64 -6.94
C PHE A 206 -0.62 29.55 -7.31
N ASP A 207 -1.05 28.67 -8.11
CA ASP A 207 -2.47 28.46 -8.40
C ASP A 207 -3.20 28.04 -7.09
N PRO A 208 -4.18 28.84 -6.55
CA PRO A 208 -4.93 28.45 -5.36
C PRO A 208 -5.77 27.18 -5.56
N LYS A 209 -6.01 26.78 -6.83
CA LYS A 209 -6.61 25.50 -7.21
C LYS A 209 -5.56 24.43 -7.51
N GLY A 210 -4.29 24.79 -7.46
CA GLY A 210 -3.19 23.88 -7.73
C GLY A 210 -3.08 22.78 -6.70
N VAL A 211 -2.56 21.64 -7.11
CA VAL A 211 -2.44 20.41 -6.29
C VAL A 211 -1.62 20.58 -4.99
N TRP A 212 -0.86 21.67 -4.91
CA TRP A 212 0.02 21.97 -3.77
C TRP A 212 -0.49 23.12 -2.89
N SER A 213 -1.64 23.69 -3.18
CA SER A 213 -2.19 24.76 -2.34
C SER A 213 -2.69 24.20 -1.01
N GLU A 214 -2.55 24.99 0.07
CA GLU A 214 -3.09 24.62 1.39
C GLU A 214 -4.59 24.39 1.34
N SER A 215 -5.32 25.19 0.57
CA SER A 215 -6.77 25.02 0.38
C SER A 215 -7.11 23.65 -0.23
N ARG A 216 -6.32 23.20 -1.21
CA ARG A 216 -6.50 21.88 -1.83
C ARG A 216 -6.18 20.75 -0.87
N ILE A 217 -5.10 20.89 -0.12
CA ILE A 217 -4.68 19.92 0.89
C ILE A 217 -5.73 19.82 2.00
N CYS A 218 -6.23 20.94 2.50
CA CYS A 218 -7.33 20.95 3.47
C CYS A 218 -8.57 20.23 2.94
N LEU A 219 -8.92 20.44 1.68
CA LEU A 219 -10.07 19.78 1.06
C LEU A 219 -9.92 18.26 1.03
N LEU A 220 -8.75 17.75 0.69
CA LEU A 220 -8.45 16.32 0.70
C LEU A 220 -8.58 15.71 2.11
N TYR A 221 -8.15 16.43 3.15
CA TYR A 221 -8.23 15.96 4.53
C TYR A 221 -9.65 16.03 5.13
N THR A 222 -10.47 16.96 4.66
CA THR A 222 -11.81 17.16 5.20
C THR A 222 -12.90 16.50 4.38
N SER A 223 -12.56 15.97 3.20
CA SER A 223 -13.52 15.22 2.40
C SER A 223 -13.92 13.95 3.16
N PRO A 224 -15.22 13.67 3.31
CA PRO A 224 -15.64 12.41 3.90
C PRO A 224 -15.11 11.26 3.03
N SER A 225 -14.54 10.27 3.69
CA SER A 225 -14.16 9.01 3.04
C SER A 225 -15.42 8.41 2.41
N PRO A 226 -15.35 7.97 1.15
CA PRO A 226 -16.50 7.34 0.49
C PRO A 226 -16.92 6.04 1.17
#